data_91cd7b6032e2749dc63938774ce60b9b
#
_entry.id   91cd7b6032e2749dc63938774ce60b9b
#
_cell.length_a   1.000
_cell.length_b   1.000
_cell.length_c   1.000
_cell.angle_alpha   90.00
_cell.angle_beta   90.00
_cell.angle_gamma   90.00
#
_symmetry.space_group_name_H-M   'P 1'
#
loop_
_entity.id
_entity.type
_entity.pdbx_description
1 polymer ?
#
loop_
_entity_poly.entity_id
_entity_poly.type
_entity_poly.pdbx_seq_one_letter_code
_entity_poly.pdbx_strand_id
1 'polypeptide(L)'
;MAHSTRKRRTTAGSSTEFVEIWRTRRFRSTGAIVGGVNINNIVRGTLQSGTLGYTAYASTTGHGYMAEGLGLLIQHAFGELGLHRLEANIQPDNTRSLALVKRLGFEREGYSTAFQFINGEWRDHERWAITAETAGEAAQPDG
;
A
#
# COMPACT_ATOMS: atom_id res chain seq x y z
N MET A 1 9.10 15.79 -12.12
CA MET A 1 8.81 15.96 -11.44
C MET A 1 7.70 15.59 -10.95
N ALA A 2 6.93 15.75 -11.08
CA ALA A 2 5.99 15.79 -10.23
C ALA A 2 5.04 14.69 -10.10
N HIS A 3 4.82 14.28 -8.90
CA HIS A 3 3.73 13.42 -8.53
C HIS A 3 2.73 14.26 -7.78
N SER A 4 1.49 14.17 -8.18
CA SER A 4 0.41 14.75 -7.41
C SER A 4 -0.27 13.63 -6.65
N THR A 5 -0.32 13.75 -5.35
CA THR A 5 -0.99 12.80 -4.47
C THR A 5 -2.19 13.51 -3.87
N ARG A 6 -3.35 12.97 -4.08
CA ARG A 6 -4.57 13.50 -3.51
C ARG A 6 -5.07 12.58 -2.42
N LYS A 7 -5.30 13.13 -1.24
CA LYS A 7 -5.84 12.40 -0.10
C LYS A 7 -7.34 12.54 -0.06
N ARG A 8 -8.00 11.48 0.29
CA ARG A 8 -9.42 11.50 0.58
C ARG A 8 -9.66 10.77 1.88
N ARG A 9 -10.30 11.43 2.80
CA ARG A 9 -10.68 10.83 4.07
C ARG A 9 -12.14 10.42 4.01
N THR A 10 -12.43 9.18 4.36
CA THR A 10 -13.81 8.76 4.48
C THR A 10 -14.28 8.98 5.90
N THR A 11 -15.40 9.65 6.07
CA THR A 11 -15.84 10.06 7.38
C THR A 11 -16.84 9.16 8.05
N ALA A 12 -17.55 8.33 7.44
CA ALA A 12 -18.67 7.60 8.03
C ALA A 12 -18.24 6.32 8.74
N GLY A 13 -17.68 6.42 9.92
CA GLY A 13 -17.39 5.26 10.77
C GLY A 13 -16.34 4.30 10.23
N SER A 14 -15.72 4.64 9.12
CA SER A 14 -14.69 3.81 8.50
C SER A 14 -13.30 4.34 8.83
N SER A 15 -12.43 3.47 9.31
CA SER A 15 -11.04 3.80 9.61
C SER A 15 -10.18 3.61 8.35
N THR A 16 -10.61 4.20 7.24
CA THR A 16 -9.94 4.05 5.96
C THR A 16 -9.39 5.38 5.47
N GLU A 17 -8.15 5.38 5.06
CA GLU A 17 -7.49 6.53 4.47
C GLU A 17 -7.21 6.20 3.00
N PHE A 18 -7.65 7.05 2.10
CA PHE A 18 -7.46 6.86 0.66
C PHE A 18 -6.43 7.82 0.12
N VAL A 19 -5.58 7.30 -0.76
CA VAL A 19 -4.60 8.12 -1.48
C VAL A 19 -4.70 7.77 -2.96
N GLU A 20 -4.95 8.77 -3.78
CA GLU A 20 -4.96 8.63 -5.22
C GLU A 20 -3.60 9.05 -5.77
N ILE A 21 -3.06 8.24 -6.65
CA ILE A 21 -1.73 8.47 -7.21
C ILE A 21 -1.86 8.90 -8.66
N TRP A 22 -1.28 10.04 -8.97
CA TRP A 22 -1.28 10.59 -10.30
C TRP A 22 0.13 10.52 -10.88
N ARG A 23 0.21 10.22 -12.14
CA ARG A 23 1.46 10.35 -12.86
C ARG A 23 1.40 11.61 -13.69
N THR A 24 2.00 12.67 -13.21
CA THR A 24 1.86 13.98 -13.84
C THR A 24 2.78 14.19 -15.02
N ARG A 25 3.93 13.56 -15.03
CA ARG A 25 4.89 13.80 -16.10
C ARG A 25 4.45 13.20 -17.43
N ARG A 26 4.03 11.94 -17.41
CA ARG A 26 3.64 11.21 -18.60
C ARG A 26 2.18 11.42 -18.97
N PHE A 27 1.33 11.59 -17.98
CA PHE A 27 -0.10 11.73 -18.18
C PHE A 27 -0.61 13.12 -17.81
N ARG A 28 0.27 14.11 -17.79
CA ARG A 28 -0.04 15.46 -17.36
C ARG A 28 -1.20 16.06 -18.15
N SER A 29 -1.19 15.89 -19.46
CA SER A 29 -2.24 16.46 -20.32
C SER A 29 -3.60 15.81 -20.11
N THR A 30 -3.62 14.57 -19.66
CA THR A 30 -4.87 13.84 -19.44
C THR A 30 -5.30 13.82 -18.00
N GLY A 31 -4.38 14.09 -17.07
CA GLY A 31 -4.66 13.96 -15.64
C GLY A 31 -4.99 12.56 -15.22
N ALA A 32 -4.51 11.55 -15.96
CA ALA A 32 -4.89 10.16 -15.72
C ALA A 32 -4.39 9.66 -14.37
N ILE A 33 -5.28 8.98 -13.63
CA ILE A 33 -4.94 8.33 -12.38
C ILE A 33 -4.28 7.00 -12.73
N VAL A 34 -3.07 6.77 -12.21
CA VAL A 34 -2.31 5.56 -12.49
C VAL A 34 -2.67 4.40 -11.58
N GLY A 35 -3.30 4.69 -10.47
CA GLY A 35 -3.76 3.69 -9.53
C GLY A 35 -4.27 4.34 -8.25
N GLY A 36 -4.78 3.53 -7.36
CA GLY A 36 -5.25 3.97 -6.06
C GLY A 36 -4.63 3.12 -4.97
N VAL A 37 -4.33 3.74 -3.84
CA VAL A 37 -3.87 3.04 -2.64
C VAL A 37 -4.68 3.53 -1.46
N ASN A 38 -4.90 2.65 -0.51
CA ASN A 38 -5.65 2.99 0.69
C ASN A 38 -5.11 2.23 1.89
N ILE A 39 -5.37 2.77 3.06
CA ILE A 39 -5.08 2.08 4.31
C ILE A 39 -6.42 1.81 4.96
N ASN A 40 -6.73 0.54 5.13
CA ASN A 40 -7.98 0.08 5.72
C ASN A 40 -7.75 -0.35 7.16
N ASN A 41 -8.83 -0.49 7.89
CA ASN A 41 -8.83 -1.11 9.22
C ASN A 41 -7.77 -0.51 10.14
N ILE A 42 -7.74 0.81 10.20
CA ILE A 42 -6.80 1.52 11.07
C ILE A 42 -7.22 1.29 12.50
N VAL A 43 -6.34 0.69 13.28
CA VAL A 43 -6.54 0.41 14.69
C VAL A 43 -5.55 1.22 15.50
N ARG A 44 -6.06 2.05 16.40
CA ARG A 44 -5.24 2.88 17.28
C ARG A 44 -4.94 2.13 18.58
N GLY A 45 -4.62 2.82 19.64
CA GLY A 45 -4.28 2.23 20.93
C GLY A 45 -2.92 1.55 20.87
N THR A 46 -2.87 0.32 21.31
CA THR A 46 -1.61 -0.42 21.41
C THR A 46 -1.12 -0.96 20.07
N LEU A 47 -1.98 -1.00 19.05
CA LEU A 47 -1.59 -1.55 17.75
C LEU A 47 -1.04 -0.50 16.79
N GLN A 48 -1.68 0.64 16.68
CA GLN A 48 -1.30 1.70 15.72
C GLN A 48 -0.99 1.11 14.35
N SER A 49 -1.93 0.35 13.80
CA SER A 49 -1.71 -0.41 12.57
C SER A 49 -2.80 -0.16 11.54
N GLY A 50 -2.49 -0.47 10.30
CA GLY A 50 -3.45 -0.44 9.20
C GLY A 50 -3.11 -1.49 8.17
N THR A 51 -4.05 -1.75 7.26
CA THR A 51 -3.90 -2.73 6.19
C THR A 51 -3.90 -2.01 4.85
N LEU A 52 -2.90 -2.29 4.05
CA LEU A 52 -2.79 -1.70 2.71
C LEU A 52 -3.74 -2.37 1.72
N GLY A 53 -4.38 -1.55 0.90
CA GLY A 53 -5.05 -1.99 -0.31
C GLY A 53 -4.54 -1.15 -1.46
N TYR A 54 -4.39 -1.73 -2.64
CA TYR A 54 -3.99 -0.97 -3.81
C TYR A 54 -4.48 -1.60 -5.10
N THR A 55 -4.67 -0.74 -6.09
CA THR A 55 -5.09 -1.14 -7.43
C THR A 55 -4.29 -0.35 -8.45
N ALA A 56 -3.64 -1.05 -9.36
CA ALA A 56 -2.97 -0.42 -10.49
C ALA A 56 -3.80 -0.64 -11.75
N TYR A 57 -3.92 0.39 -12.56
CA TYR A 57 -4.62 0.25 -13.84
C TYR A 57 -3.70 -0.39 -14.88
N ALA A 58 -4.28 -1.26 -15.69
CA ALA A 58 -3.52 -2.05 -16.65
C ALA A 58 -2.65 -1.19 -17.59
N SER A 59 -3.18 -0.05 -18.01
CA SER A 59 -2.45 0.86 -18.91
C SER A 59 -1.21 1.48 -18.29
N THR A 60 -1.06 1.40 -16.98
CA THR A 60 0.06 2.02 -16.26
C THR A 60 0.97 1.01 -15.58
N THR A 61 0.66 -0.29 -15.68
CA THR A 61 1.51 -1.31 -15.08
C THR A 61 2.88 -1.35 -15.76
N GLY A 62 3.89 -1.72 -15.00
CA GLY A 62 5.24 -1.82 -15.51
C GLY A 62 6.06 -0.54 -15.47
N HIS A 63 5.47 0.57 -15.01
CA HIS A 63 6.16 1.86 -14.97
C HIS A 63 6.71 2.23 -13.58
N GLY A 64 6.56 1.37 -12.60
CA GLY A 64 7.04 1.65 -11.24
C GLY A 64 6.20 2.66 -10.47
N TYR A 65 5.05 3.05 -10.98
CA TYR A 65 4.22 4.07 -10.34
C TYR A 65 3.64 3.60 -9.02
N MET A 66 3.28 2.33 -8.92
CA MET A 66 2.73 1.78 -7.69
C MET A 66 3.78 1.73 -6.59
N ALA A 67 5.03 1.40 -6.93
CA ALA A 67 6.11 1.41 -5.94
C ALA A 67 6.34 2.82 -5.39
N GLU A 68 6.35 3.83 -6.26
CA GLU A 68 6.48 5.23 -5.84
C GLU A 68 5.32 5.64 -4.95
N GLY A 69 4.10 5.33 -5.37
CA GLY A 69 2.90 5.72 -4.65
C GLY A 69 2.80 5.04 -3.30
N LEU A 70 3.09 3.76 -3.24
CA LEU A 70 3.08 3.04 -1.97
C LEU A 70 4.19 3.55 -1.05
N GLY A 71 5.36 3.90 -1.60
CA GLY A 71 6.43 4.52 -0.81
C GLY A 71 5.97 5.81 -0.16
N LEU A 72 5.27 6.66 -0.90
CA LEU A 72 4.71 7.90 -0.37
C LEU A 72 3.64 7.63 0.70
N LEU A 73 2.79 6.64 0.47
CA LEU A 73 1.76 6.27 1.43
C LEU A 73 2.37 5.74 2.73
N ILE A 74 3.42 4.94 2.64
CA ILE A 74 4.13 4.43 3.80
C ILE A 74 4.71 5.58 4.62
N GLN A 75 5.33 6.55 3.96
CA GLN A 75 5.85 7.75 4.64
C GLN A 75 4.73 8.53 5.32
N HIS A 76 3.59 8.68 4.66
CA HIS A 76 2.44 9.35 5.22
C HIS A 76 1.89 8.59 6.44
N ALA A 77 1.80 7.27 6.33
CA ALA A 77 1.27 6.44 7.41
C ALA A 77 2.12 6.53 8.67
N PHE A 78 3.42 6.45 8.53
CA PHE A 78 4.32 6.50 9.69
C PHE A 78 4.58 7.92 10.17
N GLY A 79 4.50 8.90 9.27
CA GLY A 79 4.68 10.32 9.62
C GLY A 79 3.41 10.97 10.12
N GLU A 80 2.56 11.41 9.20
CA GLU A 80 1.35 12.18 9.55
C GLU A 80 0.32 11.38 10.32
N LEU A 81 0.08 10.13 9.95
CA LEU A 81 -0.91 9.30 10.64
C LEU A 81 -0.36 8.72 11.94
N GLY A 82 0.94 8.70 12.12
CA GLY A 82 1.56 8.18 13.34
C GLY A 82 1.36 6.68 13.55
N LEU A 83 1.15 5.93 12.48
CA LEU A 83 1.02 4.48 12.59
C LEU A 83 2.38 3.84 12.84
N HIS A 84 2.38 2.69 13.44
CA HIS A 84 3.60 1.92 13.72
C HIS A 84 3.76 0.75 12.75
N ARG A 85 2.67 0.23 12.21
CA ARG A 85 2.67 -1.02 11.45
C ARG A 85 1.71 -0.94 10.26
N LEU A 86 2.13 -1.46 9.13
CA LEU A 86 1.27 -1.67 7.97
C LEU A 86 1.35 -3.13 7.56
N GLU A 87 0.20 -3.72 7.26
CA GLU A 87 0.10 -5.09 6.78
C GLU A 87 -0.41 -5.11 5.35
N ALA A 88 0.02 -6.10 4.60
CA ALA A 88 -0.51 -6.37 3.26
C ALA A 88 -0.84 -7.85 3.19
N ASN A 89 -2.07 -8.17 2.81
CA ASN A 89 -2.52 -9.54 2.63
C ASN A 89 -2.60 -9.83 1.14
N ILE A 90 -1.81 -10.77 0.67
CA ILE A 90 -1.58 -10.99 -0.76
C ILE A 90 -1.81 -12.46 -1.09
N GLN A 91 -2.59 -12.72 -2.15
CA GLN A 91 -2.78 -14.08 -2.60
C GLN A 91 -1.45 -14.68 -3.06
N PRO A 92 -1.18 -15.96 -2.73
CA PRO A 92 0.13 -16.55 -3.02
C PRO A 92 0.51 -16.60 -4.49
N ASP A 93 -0.47 -16.58 -5.39
CA ASP A 93 -0.23 -16.57 -6.83
C ASP A 93 -0.08 -15.17 -7.41
N ASN A 94 -0.26 -14.15 -6.61
CA ASN A 94 -0.09 -12.76 -7.06
C ASN A 94 1.37 -12.36 -6.97
N THR A 95 2.17 -12.91 -7.88
CA THR A 95 3.62 -12.72 -7.87
C THR A 95 4.05 -11.27 -8.02
N ARG A 96 3.27 -10.48 -8.75
CA ARG A 96 3.55 -9.05 -8.94
C ARG A 96 3.45 -8.27 -7.63
N SER A 97 2.39 -8.50 -6.87
CA SER A 97 2.21 -7.86 -5.58
C SER A 97 3.24 -8.33 -4.56
N LEU A 98 3.56 -9.63 -4.56
CA LEU A 98 4.60 -10.15 -3.68
C LEU A 98 5.95 -9.49 -3.95
N ALA A 99 6.32 -9.34 -5.22
CA ALA A 99 7.57 -8.67 -5.59
C ALA A 99 7.55 -7.20 -5.15
N LEU A 100 6.41 -6.55 -5.27
CA LEU A 100 6.27 -5.14 -4.91
C LEU A 100 6.49 -4.93 -3.41
N VAL A 101 5.82 -5.71 -2.56
CA VAL A 101 5.98 -5.52 -1.10
C VAL A 101 7.37 -5.91 -0.63
N LYS A 102 8.00 -6.91 -1.23
CA LYS A 102 9.40 -7.24 -0.94
C LYS A 102 10.32 -6.05 -1.25
N ARG A 103 10.12 -5.44 -2.41
CA ARG A 103 10.90 -4.29 -2.84
C ARG A 103 10.75 -3.11 -1.89
N LEU A 104 9.57 -2.95 -1.29
CA LEU A 104 9.29 -1.86 -0.36
C LEU A 104 9.76 -2.14 1.07
N GLY A 105 10.29 -3.32 1.33
CA GLY A 105 10.86 -3.66 2.63
C GLY A 105 9.92 -4.42 3.55
N PHE A 106 8.78 -4.89 3.06
CA PHE A 106 7.90 -5.72 3.86
C PHE A 106 8.50 -7.11 4.05
N GLU A 107 8.18 -7.72 5.17
CA GLU A 107 8.61 -9.08 5.48
C GLU A 107 7.40 -9.98 5.62
N ARG A 108 7.53 -11.23 5.18
CA ARG A 108 6.46 -12.21 5.29
C ARG A 108 6.35 -12.68 6.74
N GLU A 109 5.15 -12.57 7.29
CA GLU A 109 4.91 -12.96 8.68
C GLU A 109 3.99 -14.16 8.83
N GLY A 110 3.23 -14.52 7.84
CA GLY A 110 2.31 -15.62 7.99
C GLY A 110 1.50 -15.95 6.77
N TYR A 111 0.59 -16.88 6.96
CA TYR A 111 -0.28 -17.39 5.91
C TYR A 111 -1.66 -17.63 6.52
N SER A 112 -2.70 -17.20 5.83
CA SER A 112 -4.09 -17.36 6.28
C SER A 112 -4.86 -18.12 5.22
N THR A 113 -5.36 -19.31 5.59
CA THR A 113 -6.14 -20.14 4.70
C THR A 113 -7.56 -19.63 4.60
N ALA A 114 -8.11 -19.62 3.39
CA ALA A 114 -9.49 -19.20 3.15
C ALA A 114 -9.83 -17.85 3.82
N PHE A 115 -8.99 -16.86 3.55
CA PHE A 115 -9.01 -15.59 4.27
C PHE A 115 -10.02 -14.59 3.72
N GLN A 116 -10.14 -14.50 2.39
CA GLN A 116 -11.07 -13.57 1.75
C GLN A 116 -11.85 -14.26 0.65
N PHE A 117 -13.10 -13.88 0.50
CA PHE A 117 -13.97 -14.39 -0.55
C PHE A 117 -13.79 -13.49 -1.79
N ILE A 118 -13.15 -14.02 -2.81
CA ILE A 118 -12.79 -13.27 -4.03
C ILE A 118 -13.21 -14.09 -5.24
N ASN A 119 -13.98 -13.49 -6.13
CA ASN A 119 -14.42 -14.12 -7.38
C ASN A 119 -15.05 -15.50 -7.17
N GLY A 120 -15.95 -15.61 -6.18
CA GLY A 120 -16.71 -16.83 -5.94
C GLY A 120 -16.01 -17.89 -5.13
N GLU A 121 -14.82 -17.63 -4.64
CA GLU A 121 -14.05 -18.61 -3.85
C GLU A 121 -13.37 -17.98 -2.66
N TRP A 122 -13.20 -18.76 -1.59
CA TRP A 122 -12.38 -18.37 -0.47
C TRP A 122 -10.93 -18.57 -0.86
N ARG A 123 -10.12 -17.51 -0.74
CA ARG A 123 -8.72 -17.50 -1.18
C ARG A 123 -7.78 -17.36 -0.01
N ASP A 124 -6.67 -18.11 -0.09
CA ASP A 124 -5.59 -18.00 0.87
C ASP A 124 -4.81 -16.70 0.65
N HIS A 125 -4.21 -16.20 1.70
CA HIS A 125 -3.38 -14.99 1.62
C HIS A 125 -2.12 -15.16 2.46
N GLU A 126 -1.02 -14.64 1.94
CA GLU A 126 0.20 -14.44 2.71
C GLU A 126 0.09 -13.10 3.42
N ARG A 127 0.52 -13.05 4.67
CA ARG A 127 0.55 -11.81 5.41
C ARG A 127 1.97 -11.25 5.41
N TRP A 128 2.10 -10.03 4.94
CA TRP A 128 3.34 -9.28 4.89
C TRP A 128 3.18 -8.01 5.72
N ALA A 129 4.26 -7.55 6.34
CA ALA A 129 4.18 -6.36 7.18
C ALA A 129 5.46 -5.55 7.15
N ILE A 130 5.33 -4.26 7.44
CA ILE A 130 6.43 -3.35 7.63
C ILE A 130 6.13 -2.49 8.86
N THR A 131 7.15 -2.21 9.65
CA THR A 131 7.02 -1.33 10.81
C THR A 131 7.76 -0.02 10.55
N ALA A 132 7.46 0.98 11.38
CA ALA A 132 8.12 2.28 11.25
C ALA A 132 9.64 2.16 11.37
N GLU A 133 10.12 1.27 12.23
CA GLU A 133 11.55 1.03 12.41
C GLU A 133 12.17 0.44 11.14
N THR A 134 11.57 -0.60 10.58
CA THR A 134 12.11 -1.24 9.38
C THR A 134 11.98 -0.34 8.16
N ALA A 135 10.94 0.48 8.08
CA ALA A 135 10.80 1.46 7.02
C ALA A 135 11.92 2.51 7.09
N GLY A 136 12.25 2.96 8.28
CA GLY A 136 13.35 3.89 8.48
C GLY A 136 14.69 3.29 8.06
N GLU A 137 14.93 2.04 8.40
CA GLU A 137 16.14 1.33 7.99
C GLU A 137 16.22 1.18 6.47
N ALA A 138 15.12 0.82 5.84
CA ALA A 138 15.07 0.65 4.39
C ALA A 138 15.28 1.96 3.64
N ALA A 139 14.90 3.08 4.25
CA ALA A 139 15.03 4.39 3.64
C ALA A 139 16.43 5.00 3.83
N GLN A 140 17.24 4.45 4.74
CA GLN A 140 18.58 4.99 4.97
C GLN A 140 19.54 4.48 3.92
N PRO A 141 20.37 5.37 3.38
CA PRO A 141 21.41 4.93 2.46
C PRO A 141 22.43 4.07 3.21
N ASP A 142 22.96 3.10 2.50
CA ASP A 142 23.99 2.27 3.04
C ASP A 142 25.18 3.13 3.34
N GLY A 143 25.53 3.18 4.54
CA GLY A 143 26.57 4.02 4.81
C GLY A 143 27.60 3.77 5.57
#